data_398446bd5451881c642550458b652f14
#
_entry.id   398446bd5451881c642550458b652f14
#
_cell.length_a   1.000
_cell.length_b   1.000
_cell.length_c   1.000
_cell.angle_alpha   90.00
_cell.angle_beta   90.00
_cell.angle_gamma   90.00
#
_symmetry.space_group_name_H-M   'P 1'
#
loop_
_entity.id
_entity.type
_entity.pdbx_description
1 polymer ?
#
loop_
_entity_poly.entity_id
_entity_poly.type
_entity_poly.pdbx_seq_one_letter_code
_entity_poly.pdbx_strand_id
1 'polypeptide(L)' 'MSSMVTLSEVTGSLGSIGYGLAAIGPGIGVGIIFGQGVQAIARQPEAYGVIRQNMILGFALTEALALIGFVVFILLKFA' A
#
# COMPACT_ATOMS: atom_id res chain seq x y z
N MET A 1 -16.11 -22.67 -24.67
CA MET A 1 -14.95 -21.75 -24.78
C MET A 1 -15.27 -20.37 -24.27
N SER A 2 -16.41 -19.76 -24.68
CA SER A 2 -16.75 -18.41 -24.21
C SER A 2 -16.94 -18.32 -22.72
N SER A 3 -17.54 -19.37 -22.07
CA SER A 3 -17.72 -19.39 -20.63
C SER A 3 -16.40 -19.47 -19.89
N MET A 4 -15.41 -20.20 -20.43
CA MET A 4 -14.08 -20.26 -19.83
C MET A 4 -13.33 -18.93 -19.96
N VAL A 5 -13.47 -18.27 -21.11
CA VAL A 5 -12.90 -16.94 -21.30
C VAL A 5 -13.51 -15.96 -20.31
N THR A 6 -14.84 -15.97 -20.15
CA THR A 6 -15.54 -15.11 -19.19
C THR A 6 -15.07 -15.37 -17.77
N LEU A 7 -14.91 -16.63 -17.37
CA LEU A 7 -14.41 -16.96 -16.04
C LEU A 7 -12.98 -16.46 -15.84
N SER A 8 -12.13 -16.59 -16.85
CA SER A 8 -10.76 -16.06 -16.77
C SER A 8 -10.74 -14.55 -16.62
N GLU A 9 -11.58 -13.85 -17.36
CA GLU A 9 -11.69 -12.39 -17.27
C GLU A 9 -12.19 -11.96 -15.90
N VAL A 10 -13.21 -12.62 -15.37
CA VAL A 10 -13.75 -12.31 -14.04
C VAL A 10 -12.69 -12.56 -12.97
N THR A 11 -11.98 -13.68 -13.06
CA THR A 11 -10.91 -13.99 -12.10
C THR A 11 -9.81 -12.93 -12.13
N GLY A 12 -9.40 -12.49 -13.33
CA GLY A 12 -8.41 -11.43 -13.47
C GLY A 12 -8.89 -10.11 -12.89
N SER A 13 -10.17 -9.77 -13.12
CA SER A 13 -10.76 -8.55 -12.56
C SER A 13 -10.85 -8.59 -11.04
N LEU A 14 -11.20 -9.73 -10.46
CA LEU A 14 -11.25 -9.89 -9.01
C LEU A 14 -9.85 -9.74 -8.40
N GLY A 15 -8.82 -10.29 -9.07
CA GLY A 15 -7.45 -10.12 -8.62
C GLY A 15 -7.03 -8.65 -8.61
N SER A 16 -7.37 -7.92 -9.65
CA SER A 16 -7.05 -6.49 -9.75
C SER A 16 -7.78 -5.69 -8.67
N ILE A 17 -9.05 -5.99 -8.42
CA ILE A 17 -9.82 -5.34 -7.36
C ILE A 17 -9.21 -5.66 -6.00
N GLY A 18 -8.84 -6.92 -5.76
CA GLY A 18 -8.22 -7.32 -4.51
C GLY A 18 -6.91 -6.59 -4.26
N TYR A 19 -6.05 -6.46 -5.26
CA TYR A 19 -4.81 -5.70 -5.13
C TYR A 19 -5.11 -4.22 -4.85
N GLY A 20 -6.08 -3.65 -5.57
CA GLY A 20 -6.47 -2.26 -5.36
C GLY A 20 -6.93 -2.00 -3.93
N LEU A 21 -7.76 -2.90 -3.38
CA LEU A 21 -8.21 -2.78 -1.99
C LEU A 21 -7.05 -2.93 -1.02
N ALA A 22 -6.13 -3.85 -1.29
CA ALA A 22 -4.96 -4.05 -0.44
C ALA A 22 -4.02 -2.83 -0.44
N ALA A 23 -4.02 -2.04 -1.52
CA ALA A 23 -3.18 -0.85 -1.63
C ALA A 23 -3.80 0.37 -0.93
N ILE A 24 -5.10 0.38 -0.67
CA ILE A 24 -5.77 1.51 -0.01
C ILE A 24 -5.23 1.71 1.41
N GLY A 25 -5.08 0.64 2.19
CA GLY A 25 -4.56 0.73 3.55
C GLY A 25 -3.17 1.37 3.61
N PRO A 26 -2.19 0.83 2.87
CA PRO A 26 -0.86 1.44 2.79
C PRO A 26 -0.89 2.87 2.28
N GLY A 27 -1.72 3.18 1.28
CA GLY A 27 -1.84 4.53 0.74
C GLY A 27 -2.32 5.52 1.78
N ILE A 28 -3.36 5.17 2.54
CA ILE A 28 -3.87 6.00 3.62
C ILE A 28 -2.81 6.12 4.72
N GLY A 29 -2.14 5.01 5.05
CA GLY A 29 -1.09 5.02 6.08
C GLY A 29 0.03 5.99 5.74
N VAL A 30 0.53 5.96 4.51
CA VAL A 30 1.57 6.89 4.05
C VAL A 30 1.07 8.33 4.14
N GLY A 31 -0.16 8.59 3.70
CA GLY A 31 -0.75 9.93 3.77
C GLY A 31 -0.81 10.45 5.21
N ILE A 32 -1.21 9.62 6.17
CA ILE A 32 -1.27 9.98 7.58
C ILE A 32 0.14 10.25 8.12
N ILE A 33 1.10 9.37 7.84
CA ILE A 33 2.47 9.52 8.32
C ILE A 33 3.07 10.85 7.85
N PHE A 34 2.96 11.16 6.56
CA PHE A 34 3.55 12.37 6.02
C PHE A 34 2.76 13.61 6.46
N GLY A 35 1.43 13.55 6.47
CA GLY A 35 0.60 14.67 6.90
C GLY A 35 0.86 15.04 8.35
N GLN A 36 0.83 14.07 9.25
CA GLN A 36 1.07 14.33 10.67
C GLN A 36 2.54 14.64 10.95
N GLY A 37 3.46 13.99 10.23
CA GLY A 37 4.89 14.25 10.36
C GLY A 37 5.24 15.69 10.02
N VAL A 38 4.70 16.22 8.93
CA VAL A 38 4.91 17.62 8.55
C VAL A 38 4.39 18.56 9.62
N GLN A 39 3.21 18.28 10.17
CA GLN A 39 2.65 19.09 11.26
C GLN A 39 3.50 19.01 12.52
N ALA A 40 4.01 17.82 12.84
CA ALA A 40 4.88 17.64 14.01
C ALA A 40 6.17 18.44 13.87
N ILE A 41 6.78 18.41 12.67
CA ILE A 41 7.99 19.19 12.41
C ILE A 41 7.72 20.69 12.53
N ALA A 42 6.57 21.13 12.04
CA ALA A 42 6.19 22.53 12.13
C ALA A 42 6.01 22.99 13.59
N ARG A 43 5.52 22.09 14.46
CA ARG A 43 5.34 22.40 15.89
C ARG A 43 6.62 22.27 16.69
N GLN A 44 7.51 21.36 16.31
CA GLN A 44 8.76 21.07 17.01
C GLN A 44 9.90 20.94 16.02
N PRO A 45 10.36 22.05 15.43
CA PRO A 45 11.43 22.00 14.43
C PRO A 45 12.72 21.38 14.97
N GLU A 46 12.97 21.51 16.26
CA GLU A 46 14.16 20.95 16.91
C GLU A 46 14.14 19.41 16.93
N ALA A 47 12.98 18.81 16.77
CA ALA A 47 12.83 17.36 16.72
C ALA A 47 12.84 16.80 15.30
N TYR A 48 13.24 17.60 14.31
CA TYR A 48 13.19 17.22 12.89
C TYR A 48 13.86 15.88 12.62
N GLY A 49 15.05 15.66 13.17
CA GLY A 49 15.80 14.43 12.92
C GLY A 49 15.07 13.18 13.39
N VAL A 50 14.53 13.20 14.61
CA VAL A 50 13.79 12.05 15.16
C VAL A 50 12.49 11.82 14.39
N ILE A 51 11.76 12.89 14.11
CA ILE A 51 10.48 12.81 13.38
C ILE A 51 10.71 12.25 11.98
N ARG A 52 11.73 12.75 11.28
CA ARG A 52 12.07 12.29 9.94
C ARG A 52 12.42 10.80 9.93
N GLN A 53 13.22 10.34 10.89
CA GLN A 53 13.57 8.93 10.98
C GLN A 53 12.34 8.06 11.16
N ASN A 54 11.43 8.47 12.02
CA ASN A 54 10.20 7.72 12.26
C ASN A 54 9.28 7.74 11.05
N MET A 55 9.22 8.85 10.31
CA MET A 55 8.46 8.94 9.07
C MET A 55 9.00 7.96 8.02
N ILE A 56 10.32 7.91 7.85
CA ILE A 56 10.94 7.00 6.88
C ILE A 56 10.72 5.55 7.28
N LEU A 57 10.84 5.23 8.56
CA LEU A 57 10.59 3.87 9.04
C LEU A 57 9.13 3.46 8.80
N GLY A 58 8.20 4.33 9.13
CA GLY A 58 6.77 4.07 8.90
C GLY A 58 6.45 3.93 7.42
N PHE A 59 7.04 4.77 6.59
CA PHE A 59 6.91 4.65 5.14
C PHE A 59 7.43 3.30 4.64
N ALA A 60 8.60 2.89 5.09
CA ALA A 60 9.20 1.61 4.67
C ALA A 60 8.34 0.42 5.06
N LEU A 61 7.79 0.41 6.28
CA LEU A 61 6.90 -0.66 6.74
C LEU A 61 5.60 -0.68 5.94
N THR A 62 5.06 0.48 5.62
CA THR A 62 3.82 0.60 4.84
C THR A 62 4.03 0.11 3.41
N GLU A 63 5.17 0.46 2.81
CA GLU A 63 5.52 -0.02 1.47
C GLU A 63 5.72 -1.54 1.46
N ALA A 64 6.28 -2.11 2.52
CA ALA A 64 6.42 -3.55 2.63
C ALA A 64 5.07 -4.25 2.56
N LEU A 65 4.04 -3.71 3.21
CA LEU A 65 2.69 -4.25 3.13
C LEU A 65 2.14 -4.18 1.70
N ALA A 66 2.40 -3.08 0.99
CA ALA A 66 1.97 -2.94 -0.40
C ALA A 66 2.67 -3.97 -1.30
N LEU A 67 3.95 -4.24 -1.06
CA LEU A 67 4.70 -5.25 -1.82
C LEU A 67 4.18 -6.65 -1.54
N ILE A 68 3.83 -6.95 -0.30
CA ILE A 68 3.22 -8.24 0.05
C ILE A 68 1.90 -8.41 -0.69
N GLY A 69 1.07 -7.36 -0.73
CA GLY A 69 -0.18 -7.38 -1.48
C GLY A 69 0.05 -7.64 -2.98
N PHE A 70 1.09 -7.03 -3.54
CA PHE A 70 1.44 -7.25 -4.95
C PHE A 70 1.85 -8.71 -5.20
N VAL A 71 2.65 -9.29 -4.31
CA VAL A 71 3.06 -10.71 -4.43
C VAL A 71 1.84 -11.62 -4.36
N VAL A 72 0.94 -11.37 -3.42
CA VAL A 72 -0.29 -12.16 -3.29
C VAL A 72 -1.13 -12.06 -4.57
N PHE A 73 -1.25 -10.85 -5.13
CA PHE A 73 -1.97 -10.65 -6.38
C PHE A 73 -1.39 -11.51 -7.49
N ILE A 74 -0.06 -11.53 -7.65
CA ILE A 74 0.60 -12.33 -8.68
C ILE A 74 0.37 -13.82 -8.44
N LEU A 75 0.49 -14.30 -7.21
CA LEU A 75 0.28 -15.70 -6.89
C LEU A 75 -1.15 -16.13 -7.22
N LEU A 76 -2.13 -15.33 -6.90
CA LEU A 76 -3.53 -15.65 -7.19
C LEU A 76 -3.82 -15.62 -8.68
N LYS A 77 -3.13 -14.75 -9.44
CA LYS A 77 -3.36 -14.64 -10.87
C LYS A 77 -2.76 -15.81 -11.64
N PHE A 78 -1.60 -16.31 -11.23
CA PHE A 78 -0.85 -17.32 -11.97
C PHE A 78 -0.86 -18.69 -11.31
N ALA A 79 -1.42 -18.84 -10.15
CA ALA A 79 -1.62 -20.14 -9.52
C ALA A 79 -3.00 -20.68 -9.82
#